data_2178140ef7254aadcba9c36029833ee6
#
_entry.id   2178140ef7254aadcba9c36029833ee6
#
_cell.length_a   1.000
_cell.length_b   1.000
_cell.length_c   1.000
_cell.angle_alpha   90.00
_cell.angle_beta   90.00
_cell.angle_gamma   90.00
#
_symmetry.space_group_name_H-M   'P 1'
#
loop_
_entity.id
_entity.type
_entity.pdbx_description
1 polymer ?
#
loop_
_entity_poly.entity_id
_entity_poly.type
_entity_poly.pdbx_seq_one_letter_code
_entity_poly.pdbx_strand_id
1 'polypeptide(L)'
;MKNTDNLLIAKLKELREILNDSEDKDAAIRELHSIYDTVIEDHKKNVLDKWYDFAKEKRMDVFAIGDEIKLCKSREEDRDSYIKLQKENAIMPRAFEMDGFEDLLWGEACDEKVFCVSVRRKTDDVYMGYCSIKNIQKDDLELAVELLKEFHGHGYGRQALTLFLISIKEYAGIDSFKALVDGENISSQKMCEACGGKPSGIAEYLLHDKEYMEKYEQENQNEITDQMREIAKKFSVSPEKLLTHVLVYRFKI
;
A
#
# COMPACT_ATOMS: atom_id res chain seq x y z
N MET A 1 -5.59 -9.33 -19.68
CA MET A 1 -6.00 -7.91 -19.65
C MET A 1 -6.85 -7.51 -20.85
N LYS A 2 -6.40 -7.55 -22.11
CA LYS A 2 -7.24 -7.10 -23.28
C LYS A 2 -8.60 -7.79 -23.41
N ASN A 3 -8.78 -9.02 -22.96
CA ASN A 3 -10.04 -9.75 -23.10
C ASN A 3 -11.08 -9.34 -22.04
N THR A 4 -10.66 -9.04 -20.81
CA THR A 4 -11.55 -8.62 -19.71
C THR A 4 -12.05 -7.21 -19.90
N ASP A 5 -11.16 -6.29 -20.36
CA ASP A 5 -11.52 -4.91 -20.68
C ASP A 5 -12.53 -4.85 -21.83
N ASN A 6 -12.37 -5.70 -22.85
CA ASN A 6 -13.31 -5.79 -23.95
C ASN A 6 -14.69 -6.34 -23.53
N LEU A 7 -14.72 -7.29 -22.60
CA LEU A 7 -15.96 -7.86 -22.06
C LEU A 7 -16.70 -6.82 -21.20
N LEU A 8 -15.97 -6.08 -20.37
CA LEU A 8 -16.52 -5.00 -19.56
C LEU A 8 -17.10 -3.87 -20.44
N ILE A 9 -16.37 -3.46 -21.47
CA ILE A 9 -16.84 -2.43 -22.42
C ILE A 9 -18.08 -2.92 -23.19
N ALA A 10 -18.13 -4.19 -23.59
CA ALA A 10 -19.29 -4.76 -24.27
C ALA A 10 -20.52 -4.78 -23.34
N LYS A 11 -20.36 -5.19 -22.09
CA LYS A 11 -21.44 -5.17 -21.08
C LYS A 11 -21.91 -3.77 -20.75
N LEU A 12 -21.00 -2.80 -20.61
CA LEU A 12 -21.37 -1.39 -20.39
C LEU A 12 -22.18 -0.80 -21.55
N LYS A 13 -21.91 -1.21 -22.80
CA LYS A 13 -22.70 -0.79 -23.97
C LYS A 13 -24.10 -1.42 -23.95
N GLU A 14 -24.20 -2.71 -23.68
CA GLU A 14 -25.46 -3.42 -23.52
C GLU A 14 -26.33 -2.78 -22.42
N LEU A 15 -25.75 -2.46 -21.29
CA LEU A 15 -26.43 -1.79 -20.19
C LEU A 15 -26.92 -0.38 -20.56
N ARG A 16 -26.15 0.35 -21.37
CA ARG A 16 -26.57 1.67 -21.86
C ARG A 16 -27.77 1.58 -22.79
N GLU A 17 -27.86 0.53 -23.61
CA GLU A 17 -29.00 0.27 -24.47
C GLU A 17 -30.25 -0.09 -23.63
N ILE A 18 -30.13 -0.98 -22.65
CA ILE A 18 -31.20 -1.34 -21.70
C ILE A 18 -31.75 -0.10 -20.99
N LEU A 19 -30.86 0.79 -20.49
CA LEU A 19 -31.25 2.04 -19.83
C LEU A 19 -32.01 3.02 -20.74
N ASN A 20 -31.65 3.06 -22.03
CA ASN A 20 -32.30 3.97 -23.00
C ASN A 20 -33.67 3.48 -23.44
N ASP A 21 -33.86 2.14 -23.49
CA ASP A 21 -35.09 1.54 -24.03
C ASP A 21 -36.08 1.10 -22.95
N SER A 22 -35.70 1.16 -21.65
CA SER A 22 -36.58 0.76 -20.56
C SER A 22 -37.61 1.82 -20.18
N GLU A 23 -38.90 1.42 -20.15
CA GLU A 23 -39.98 2.22 -19.59
C GLU A 23 -39.90 2.30 -18.04
N ASP A 24 -39.30 1.28 -17.37
CA ASP A 24 -39.06 1.25 -15.93
C ASP A 24 -37.56 1.49 -15.63
N LYS A 25 -37.20 2.75 -15.45
CA LYS A 25 -35.82 3.16 -15.15
C LYS A 25 -35.32 2.59 -13.82
N ASP A 26 -36.18 2.40 -12.84
CA ASP A 26 -35.78 1.88 -11.54
C ASP A 26 -35.46 0.38 -11.60
N ALA A 27 -36.20 -0.38 -12.44
CA ALA A 27 -35.88 -1.79 -12.71
C ALA A 27 -34.53 -1.90 -13.46
N ALA A 28 -34.31 -1.08 -14.48
CA ALA A 28 -33.07 -1.06 -15.25
C ALA A 28 -31.86 -0.67 -14.38
N ILE A 29 -32.02 0.28 -13.44
CA ILE A 29 -30.98 0.65 -12.48
C ILE A 29 -30.65 -0.51 -11.52
N ARG A 30 -31.65 -1.23 -11.02
CA ARG A 30 -31.43 -2.43 -10.17
C ARG A 30 -30.67 -3.54 -10.91
N GLU A 31 -31.04 -3.78 -12.15
CA GLU A 31 -30.35 -4.76 -13.00
C GLU A 31 -28.91 -4.33 -13.30
N LEU A 32 -28.67 -3.05 -13.55
CA LEU A 32 -27.36 -2.45 -13.75
C LEU A 32 -26.46 -2.63 -12.49
N HIS A 33 -27.00 -2.39 -11.30
CA HIS A 33 -26.29 -2.63 -10.05
C HIS A 33 -25.95 -4.11 -9.88
N SER A 34 -26.88 -5.02 -10.14
CA SER A 34 -26.64 -6.46 -10.04
C SER A 34 -25.54 -6.94 -10.98
N ILE A 35 -25.52 -6.44 -12.22
CA ILE A 35 -24.48 -6.78 -13.20
C ILE A 35 -23.13 -6.15 -12.80
N TYR A 36 -23.13 -4.90 -12.33
CA TYR A 36 -21.95 -4.22 -11.84
C TYR A 36 -21.34 -4.99 -10.66
N ASP A 37 -22.14 -5.37 -9.69
CA ASP A 37 -21.70 -6.15 -8.52
C ASP A 37 -21.11 -7.49 -8.94
N THR A 38 -21.74 -8.19 -9.90
CA THR A 38 -21.24 -9.48 -10.44
C THR A 38 -19.89 -9.30 -11.13
N VAL A 39 -19.73 -8.23 -11.95
CA VAL A 39 -18.47 -7.96 -12.66
C VAL A 39 -17.36 -7.58 -11.67
N ILE A 40 -17.68 -6.82 -10.64
CA ILE A 40 -16.72 -6.46 -9.58
C ILE A 40 -16.30 -7.70 -8.78
N GLU A 41 -17.26 -8.56 -8.40
CA GLU A 41 -16.96 -9.82 -7.69
C GLU A 41 -16.09 -10.76 -8.54
N ASP A 42 -16.41 -10.92 -9.81
CA ASP A 42 -15.61 -11.72 -10.75
C ASP A 42 -14.20 -11.12 -10.94
N HIS A 43 -14.09 -9.78 -11.01
CA HIS A 43 -12.80 -9.11 -11.09
C HIS A 43 -11.99 -9.33 -9.81
N LYS A 44 -12.59 -9.12 -8.64
CA LYS A 44 -11.96 -9.36 -7.33
C LYS A 44 -11.50 -10.80 -7.20
N LYS A 45 -12.34 -11.76 -7.57
CA LYS A 45 -11.99 -13.18 -7.58
C LYS A 45 -10.81 -13.46 -8.49
N ASN A 46 -10.80 -12.95 -9.71
CA ASN A 46 -9.69 -13.14 -10.65
C ASN A 46 -8.38 -12.52 -10.15
N VAL A 47 -8.44 -11.37 -9.46
CA VAL A 47 -7.26 -10.74 -8.83
C VAL A 47 -6.78 -11.60 -7.67
N LEU A 48 -7.69 -12.08 -6.82
CA LEU A 48 -7.37 -12.97 -5.70
C LEU A 48 -6.78 -14.29 -6.18
N ASP A 49 -7.38 -14.93 -7.18
CA ASP A 49 -6.89 -16.20 -7.74
C ASP A 49 -5.46 -16.01 -8.28
N LYS A 50 -5.17 -14.91 -8.96
CA LYS A 50 -3.80 -14.58 -9.40
C LYS A 50 -2.83 -14.39 -8.24
N TRP A 51 -3.27 -13.72 -7.15
CA TRP A 51 -2.46 -13.58 -5.95
C TRP A 51 -2.22 -14.93 -5.26
N TYR A 52 -3.24 -15.79 -5.17
CA TYR A 52 -3.12 -17.14 -4.60
C TYR A 52 -2.23 -18.04 -5.45
N ASP A 53 -2.39 -18.02 -6.76
CA ASP A 53 -1.54 -18.78 -7.69
C ASP A 53 -0.10 -18.29 -7.62
N PHE A 54 0.10 -16.98 -7.62
CA PHE A 54 1.39 -16.34 -7.43
C PHE A 54 2.02 -16.70 -6.09
N ALA A 55 1.30 -16.58 -4.97
CA ALA A 55 1.79 -16.96 -3.65
C ALA A 55 2.05 -18.46 -3.54
N LYS A 56 1.29 -19.31 -4.25
CA LYS A 56 1.43 -20.77 -4.27
C LYS A 56 2.62 -21.21 -5.13
N GLU A 57 2.81 -20.61 -6.30
CA GLU A 57 3.95 -20.89 -7.19
C GLU A 57 5.26 -20.37 -6.60
N LYS A 58 5.21 -19.23 -5.90
CA LYS A 58 6.36 -18.56 -5.27
C LYS A 58 6.56 -18.92 -3.80
N ARG A 59 6.07 -20.06 -3.36
CA ARG A 59 6.54 -20.73 -2.13
C ARG A 59 8.05 -21.05 -2.16
N MET A 60 8.73 -20.64 -3.22
CA MET A 60 10.18 -20.62 -3.29
C MET A 60 10.73 -19.59 -2.30
N ASP A 61 11.81 -19.93 -1.64
CA ASP A 61 12.48 -19.10 -0.64
C ASP A 61 12.84 -17.68 -1.14
N VAL A 62 12.92 -17.48 -2.46
CA VAL A 62 13.30 -16.21 -3.08
C VAL A 62 12.23 -15.76 -4.06
N PHE A 63 11.65 -14.59 -3.76
CA PHE A 63 10.64 -13.91 -4.59
C PHE A 63 11.28 -13.15 -5.76
N ALA A 64 12.33 -12.40 -5.48
CA ALA A 64 13.07 -11.62 -6.48
C ALA A 64 14.52 -11.40 -6.06
N ILE A 65 15.41 -11.24 -7.03
CA ILE A 65 16.85 -11.01 -6.80
C ILE A 65 17.26 -9.70 -7.47
N GLY A 66 17.79 -8.77 -6.68
CA GLY A 66 18.42 -7.53 -7.13
C GLY A 66 19.94 -7.63 -7.14
N ASP A 67 20.59 -6.48 -7.22
CA ASP A 67 22.06 -6.41 -7.24
C ASP A 67 22.66 -6.76 -5.88
N GLU A 68 22.24 -6.09 -4.82
CA GLU A 68 22.77 -6.23 -3.46
C GLU A 68 21.81 -6.89 -2.49
N ILE A 69 20.51 -6.92 -2.84
CA ILE A 69 19.44 -7.46 -2.03
C ILE A 69 18.68 -8.57 -2.74
N LYS A 70 17.94 -9.33 -1.96
CA LYS A 70 16.90 -10.26 -2.45
C LYS A 70 15.64 -10.09 -1.62
N LEU A 71 14.50 -10.32 -2.24
CA LEU A 71 13.20 -10.39 -1.60
C LEU A 71 12.85 -11.86 -1.41
N CYS A 72 12.56 -12.25 -0.18
CA CYS A 72 12.30 -13.64 0.18
C CYS A 72 10.95 -13.73 0.90
N LYS A 73 10.33 -14.91 0.86
CA LYS A 73 9.21 -15.19 1.76
C LYS A 73 9.65 -14.93 3.20
N SER A 74 8.82 -14.25 3.99
CA SER A 74 9.05 -14.08 5.43
C SER A 74 9.06 -15.44 6.12
N ARG A 75 10.02 -15.65 7.01
CA ARG A 75 10.27 -16.90 7.74
C ARG A 75 10.02 -16.67 9.22
N GLU A 76 9.70 -17.72 9.96
CA GLU A 76 9.53 -17.63 11.42
C GLU A 76 10.77 -17.06 12.13
N GLU A 77 11.95 -17.38 11.63
CA GLU A 77 13.24 -16.84 12.13
C GLU A 77 13.40 -15.33 11.91
N ASP A 78 12.58 -14.69 11.08
CA ASP A 78 12.58 -13.24 10.86
C ASP A 78 11.83 -12.48 11.96
N ARG A 79 11.01 -13.18 12.75
CA ARG A 79 10.09 -12.59 13.73
C ARG A 79 10.79 -11.60 14.66
N ASP A 80 11.89 -11.99 15.28
CA ASP A 80 12.58 -11.14 16.25
C ASP A 80 13.16 -9.88 15.59
N SER A 81 13.69 -10.00 14.37
CA SER A 81 14.20 -8.88 13.58
C SER A 81 13.06 -7.96 13.11
N TYR A 82 11.91 -8.54 12.71
CA TYR A 82 10.71 -7.80 12.37
C TYR A 82 10.19 -7.00 13.57
N ILE A 83 10.08 -7.62 14.74
CA ILE A 83 9.65 -6.95 15.98
C ILE A 83 10.62 -5.84 16.38
N LYS A 84 11.95 -6.08 16.29
CA LYS A 84 12.96 -5.04 16.49
C LYS A 84 12.68 -3.84 15.58
N LEU A 85 12.45 -4.07 14.29
CA LEU A 85 12.17 -3.03 13.30
C LEU A 85 10.90 -2.25 13.65
N GLN A 86 9.82 -2.94 14.04
CA GLN A 86 8.58 -2.30 14.45
C GLN A 86 8.77 -1.42 15.70
N LYS A 87 9.56 -1.86 16.67
CA LYS A 87 9.93 -1.06 17.85
C LYS A 87 10.73 0.19 17.48
N GLU A 88 11.68 0.07 16.56
CA GLU A 88 12.52 1.19 16.11
C GLU A 88 11.72 2.29 15.41
N ASN A 89 10.61 1.93 14.72
CA ASN A 89 9.77 2.83 13.93
C ASN A 89 8.43 3.16 14.62
N ALA A 90 8.22 2.70 15.86
CA ALA A 90 6.94 2.81 16.54
C ALA A 90 6.53 4.28 16.80
N ILE A 91 5.33 4.65 16.33
CA ILE A 91 4.66 5.91 16.68
C ILE A 91 4.16 5.86 18.13
N MET A 92 3.75 4.67 18.60
CA MET A 92 3.26 4.42 19.95
C MET A 92 4.15 3.38 20.68
N PRO A 93 5.35 3.75 21.16
CA PRO A 93 6.27 2.79 21.78
C PRO A 93 5.68 2.02 22.96
N ARG A 94 4.76 2.64 23.72
CA ARG A 94 4.09 2.01 24.87
C ARG A 94 3.19 0.83 24.48
N ALA A 95 2.76 0.70 23.24
CA ALA A 95 2.01 -0.45 22.80
C ALA A 95 2.78 -1.77 22.97
N PHE A 96 4.12 -1.71 22.89
CA PHE A 96 4.99 -2.88 23.11
C PHE A 96 5.11 -3.32 24.58
N GLU A 97 4.55 -2.54 25.53
CA GLU A 97 4.42 -2.94 26.94
C GLU A 97 3.19 -3.83 27.16
N MET A 98 2.30 -3.95 26.18
CA MET A 98 1.09 -4.78 26.27
C MET A 98 1.43 -6.24 25.95
N ASP A 99 0.95 -7.14 26.79
CA ASP A 99 1.09 -8.59 26.59
C ASP A 99 0.45 -9.02 25.25
N GLY A 100 1.19 -9.77 24.46
CA GLY A 100 0.73 -10.31 23.18
C GLY A 100 0.75 -9.33 22.01
N PHE A 101 1.14 -8.07 22.19
CA PHE A 101 1.17 -7.09 21.10
C PHE A 101 2.18 -7.47 20.00
N GLU A 102 3.34 -8.04 20.37
CA GLU A 102 4.33 -8.53 19.41
C GLU A 102 3.79 -9.70 18.58
N ASP A 103 3.04 -10.62 19.22
CA ASP A 103 2.41 -11.75 18.53
C ASP A 103 1.32 -11.27 17.57
N LEU A 104 0.56 -10.25 17.96
CA LEU A 104 -0.43 -9.61 17.11
C LEU A 104 0.23 -9.03 15.85
N LEU A 105 1.30 -8.24 16.01
CA LEU A 105 2.01 -7.61 14.88
C LEU A 105 2.60 -8.65 13.93
N TRP A 106 3.22 -9.71 14.47
CA TRP A 106 3.73 -10.79 13.64
C TRP A 106 2.64 -11.57 12.94
N GLY A 107 1.53 -11.83 13.64
CA GLY A 107 0.35 -12.48 13.08
C GLY A 107 -0.26 -11.67 11.93
N GLU A 108 -0.35 -10.34 12.07
CA GLU A 108 -0.80 -9.45 10.99
C GLU A 108 0.12 -9.48 9.76
N ALA A 109 1.45 -9.50 9.97
CA ALA A 109 2.41 -9.60 8.87
C ALA A 109 2.33 -10.95 8.12
N CYS A 110 1.87 -12.00 8.81
CA CYS A 110 1.69 -13.35 8.26
C CYS A 110 0.26 -13.64 7.79
N ASP A 111 -0.68 -12.69 7.92
CA ASP A 111 -2.08 -12.85 7.49
C ASP A 111 -2.15 -13.10 5.98
N GLU A 112 -3.06 -13.97 5.55
CA GLU A 112 -3.27 -14.31 4.14
C GLU A 112 -3.68 -13.11 3.26
N LYS A 113 -4.24 -12.05 3.86
CA LYS A 113 -4.61 -10.80 3.20
C LYS A 113 -3.44 -9.85 3.03
N VAL A 114 -2.32 -10.15 3.64
CA VAL A 114 -1.08 -9.35 3.58
C VAL A 114 -0.08 -10.07 2.69
N PHE A 115 0.41 -9.39 1.67
CA PHE A 115 1.54 -9.89 0.91
C PHE A 115 2.82 -9.28 1.45
N CYS A 116 3.55 -10.01 2.30
CA CYS A 116 4.77 -9.57 2.94
C CYS A 116 5.97 -10.41 2.48
N VAL A 117 7.06 -9.74 2.14
CA VAL A 117 8.34 -10.36 1.80
C VAL A 117 9.47 -9.70 2.59
N SER A 118 10.37 -10.52 3.12
CA SER A 118 11.59 -10.05 3.79
C SER A 118 12.58 -9.50 2.79
N VAL A 119 13.16 -8.34 3.07
CA VAL A 119 14.32 -7.80 2.37
C VAL A 119 15.57 -8.35 3.03
N ARG A 120 16.41 -9.05 2.26
CA ARG A 120 17.64 -9.66 2.77
C ARG A 120 18.85 -9.23 1.95
N ARG A 121 20.00 -9.05 2.61
CA ARG A 121 21.26 -8.79 1.93
C ARG A 121 21.71 -10.05 1.19
N LYS A 122 22.09 -9.89 -0.08
CA LYS A 122 22.38 -11.01 -0.96
C LYS A 122 23.64 -11.80 -0.55
N THR A 123 24.60 -11.11 0.05
CA THR A 123 25.93 -11.70 0.37
C THR A 123 25.93 -12.65 1.55
N ASP A 124 25.11 -12.40 2.57
CA ASP A 124 25.14 -13.10 3.85
C ASP A 124 23.76 -13.47 4.41
N ASP A 125 22.72 -13.24 3.62
CA ASP A 125 21.31 -13.55 3.97
C ASP A 125 20.77 -12.81 5.22
N VAL A 126 21.43 -11.73 5.64
CA VAL A 126 20.98 -10.92 6.78
C VAL A 126 19.64 -10.27 6.47
N TYR A 127 18.69 -10.39 7.41
CA TYR A 127 17.42 -9.68 7.36
C TYR A 127 17.65 -8.19 7.52
N MET A 128 17.11 -7.40 6.59
CA MET A 128 17.26 -5.96 6.56
C MET A 128 15.94 -5.21 6.82
N GLY A 129 14.80 -5.86 6.58
CA GLY A 129 13.48 -5.28 6.67
C GLY A 129 12.48 -6.04 5.81
N TYR A 130 11.41 -5.35 5.39
CA TYR A 130 10.37 -5.96 4.57
C TYR A 130 9.79 -5.01 3.53
N CYS A 131 9.15 -5.60 2.50
CA CYS A 131 8.19 -4.94 1.64
C CYS A 131 6.85 -5.64 1.78
N SER A 132 5.76 -4.89 1.80
CA SER A 132 4.43 -5.50 1.87
C SER A 132 3.36 -4.73 1.10
N ILE A 133 2.28 -5.45 0.78
CA ILE A 133 0.97 -4.88 0.45
C ILE A 133 0.06 -5.21 1.63
N LYS A 134 -0.46 -4.18 2.28
CA LYS A 134 -1.20 -4.31 3.55
C LYS A 134 -2.52 -5.07 3.46
N ASN A 135 -3.16 -5.03 2.29
CA ASN A 135 -4.38 -5.80 2.05
C ASN A 135 -4.57 -6.04 0.55
N ILE A 136 -4.34 -7.28 0.11
CA ILE A 136 -4.45 -7.70 -1.29
C ILE A 136 -5.89 -7.77 -1.82
N GLN A 137 -6.90 -7.69 -0.93
CA GLN A 137 -8.31 -7.72 -1.29
C GLN A 137 -8.87 -6.35 -1.66
N LYS A 138 -8.10 -5.27 -1.44
CA LYS A 138 -8.51 -3.90 -1.80
C LYS A 138 -8.13 -3.57 -3.23
N ASP A 139 -8.99 -2.82 -3.91
CA ASP A 139 -8.71 -2.30 -5.26
C ASP A 139 -7.58 -1.26 -5.25
N ASP A 140 -7.42 -0.52 -4.14
CA ASP A 140 -6.42 0.51 -3.94
C ASP A 140 -5.30 -0.01 -3.04
N LEU A 141 -4.35 -0.73 -3.64
CA LEU A 141 -3.30 -1.45 -2.93
C LEU A 141 -2.30 -0.51 -2.25
N GLU A 142 -2.15 -0.68 -0.95
CA GLU A 142 -1.23 0.12 -0.13
C GLU A 142 0.08 -0.64 0.12
N LEU A 143 1.18 0.01 -0.28
CA LEU A 143 2.55 -0.48 -0.05
C LEU A 143 3.05 -0.06 1.32
N ALA A 144 3.91 -0.91 1.91
CA ALA A 144 4.84 -0.50 2.94
C ALA A 144 6.24 -1.04 2.62
N VAL A 145 7.27 -0.25 2.92
CA VAL A 145 8.68 -0.65 2.87
C VAL A 145 9.34 -0.10 4.11
N GLU A 146 9.88 -0.98 4.92
CA GLU A 146 10.60 -0.61 6.13
C GLU A 146 11.90 -1.38 6.24
N LEU A 147 12.96 -0.68 6.64
CA LEU A 147 14.28 -1.25 6.91
C LEU A 147 14.71 -0.92 8.34
N LEU A 148 15.49 -1.81 8.93
CA LEU A 148 16.21 -1.51 10.18
C LEU A 148 17.11 -0.29 10.00
N LYS A 149 17.23 0.56 11.02
CA LYS A 149 17.96 1.83 10.97
C LYS A 149 19.41 1.69 10.51
N GLU A 150 20.05 0.58 10.86
CA GLU A 150 21.41 0.27 10.45
C GLU A 150 21.61 0.10 8.93
N PHE A 151 20.53 -0.09 8.18
CA PHE A 151 20.54 -0.20 6.72
C PHE A 151 20.03 1.06 6.00
N HIS A 152 19.73 2.12 6.74
CA HIS A 152 19.31 3.40 6.14
C HIS A 152 20.50 4.10 5.46
N GLY A 153 20.20 4.95 4.48
CA GLY A 153 21.21 5.77 3.80
C GLY A 153 22.05 5.07 2.72
N HIS A 154 21.93 3.76 2.57
CA HIS A 154 22.70 2.94 1.61
C HIS A 154 21.98 2.67 0.27
N GLY A 155 20.78 3.23 0.08
CA GLY A 155 20.00 3.02 -1.14
C GLY A 155 19.19 1.71 -1.17
N TYR A 156 19.29 0.88 -0.15
CA TYR A 156 18.59 -0.43 -0.08
C TYR A 156 17.06 -0.29 -0.13
N GLY A 157 16.48 0.72 0.52
CA GLY A 157 15.04 0.97 0.46
C GLY A 157 14.54 1.23 -0.97
N ARG A 158 15.30 2.02 -1.75
CA ARG A 158 15.00 2.24 -3.16
C ARG A 158 15.13 0.96 -3.99
N GLN A 159 16.21 0.19 -3.79
CA GLN A 159 16.38 -1.09 -4.47
C GLN A 159 15.22 -2.05 -4.14
N ALA A 160 14.84 -2.14 -2.86
CA ALA A 160 13.77 -3.01 -2.38
C ALA A 160 12.43 -2.64 -2.99
N LEU A 161 12.03 -1.36 -2.91
CA LEU A 161 10.77 -0.89 -3.47
C LEU A 161 10.70 -1.07 -4.99
N THR A 162 11.77 -0.71 -5.71
CA THR A 162 11.82 -0.87 -7.17
C THR A 162 11.70 -2.34 -7.57
N LEU A 163 12.48 -3.21 -6.94
CA LEU A 163 12.45 -4.65 -7.21
C LEU A 163 11.07 -5.25 -6.89
N PHE A 164 10.48 -4.85 -5.77
CA PHE A 164 9.15 -5.31 -5.34
C PHE A 164 8.06 -4.94 -6.35
N LEU A 165 8.02 -3.67 -6.76
CA LEU A 165 7.03 -3.16 -7.70
C LEU A 165 7.13 -3.84 -9.08
N ILE A 166 8.35 -3.95 -9.63
CA ILE A 166 8.59 -4.59 -10.93
C ILE A 166 8.17 -6.05 -10.87
N SER A 167 8.57 -6.77 -9.82
CA SER A 167 8.26 -8.20 -9.69
C SER A 167 6.75 -8.45 -9.55
N ILE A 168 6.02 -7.63 -8.79
CA ILE A 168 4.56 -7.75 -8.70
C ILE A 168 3.90 -7.51 -10.07
N LYS A 169 4.35 -6.48 -10.80
CA LYS A 169 3.84 -6.22 -12.14
C LYS A 169 4.08 -7.39 -13.09
N GLU A 170 5.28 -7.94 -13.09
CA GLU A 170 5.64 -9.08 -13.93
C GLU A 170 4.82 -10.34 -13.61
N TYR A 171 4.64 -10.65 -12.33
CA TYR A 171 3.98 -11.88 -11.91
C TYR A 171 2.46 -11.78 -11.83
N ALA A 172 1.93 -10.70 -11.27
CA ALA A 172 0.49 -10.53 -11.03
C ALA A 172 -0.18 -9.58 -12.02
N GLY A 173 0.58 -8.86 -12.85
CA GLY A 173 0.06 -7.86 -13.79
C GLY A 173 -0.51 -6.61 -13.11
N ILE A 174 -0.18 -6.39 -11.84
CA ILE A 174 -0.62 -5.25 -11.05
C ILE A 174 0.40 -4.12 -11.22
N ASP A 175 -0.06 -2.94 -11.58
CA ASP A 175 0.80 -1.81 -11.92
C ASP A 175 0.42 -0.49 -11.21
N SER A 176 -0.57 -0.54 -10.31
CA SER A 176 -1.08 0.64 -9.61
C SER A 176 -1.08 0.42 -8.11
N PHE A 177 -0.43 1.34 -7.38
CA PHE A 177 -0.27 1.27 -5.92
C PHE A 177 -0.30 2.65 -5.29
N LYS A 178 -0.55 2.71 -3.98
CA LYS A 178 -0.33 3.89 -3.15
C LYS A 178 0.66 3.59 -2.02
N ALA A 179 1.32 4.63 -1.53
CA ALA A 179 2.01 4.62 -0.24
C ALA A 179 1.53 5.79 0.61
N LEU A 180 1.37 5.55 1.90
CA LEU A 180 1.09 6.56 2.90
C LEU A 180 2.40 6.93 3.59
N VAL A 181 2.73 8.22 3.60
CA VAL A 181 4.01 8.72 4.13
C VAL A 181 3.75 9.87 5.08
N ASP A 182 4.31 9.78 6.27
CA ASP A 182 4.28 10.88 7.22
C ASP A 182 4.94 12.15 6.65
N GLY A 183 4.36 13.32 6.91
CA GLY A 183 4.86 14.60 6.42
C GLY A 183 6.28 14.94 6.87
N GLU A 184 6.71 14.42 8.01
CA GLU A 184 8.06 14.63 8.54
C GLU A 184 9.07 13.60 8.00
N ASN A 185 8.60 12.48 7.43
CA ASN A 185 9.46 11.44 6.90
C ASN A 185 10.01 11.77 5.50
N ILE A 186 10.92 12.73 5.45
CA ILE A 186 11.55 13.22 4.21
C ILE A 186 12.31 12.09 3.48
N SER A 187 12.86 11.14 4.21
CA SER A 187 13.56 9.99 3.61
C SER A 187 12.62 9.14 2.78
N SER A 188 11.46 8.78 3.33
CA SER A 188 10.43 8.02 2.61
C SER A 188 9.84 8.80 1.45
N GLN A 189 9.62 10.12 1.59
CA GLN A 189 9.16 10.97 0.48
C GLN A 189 10.14 10.91 -0.70
N LYS A 190 11.45 11.13 -0.45
CA LYS A 190 12.51 11.05 -1.47
C LYS A 190 12.59 9.65 -2.10
N MET A 191 12.43 8.60 -1.30
CA MET A 191 12.40 7.21 -1.79
C MET A 191 11.23 6.98 -2.72
N CYS A 192 10.01 7.36 -2.33
CA CYS A 192 8.81 7.24 -3.16
C CYS A 192 9.00 7.94 -4.51
N GLU A 193 9.48 9.19 -4.51
CA GLU A 193 9.72 9.96 -5.74
C GLU A 193 10.80 9.34 -6.62
N ALA A 194 11.89 8.87 -6.02
CA ALA A 194 12.97 8.18 -6.74
C ALA A 194 12.53 6.85 -7.37
N CYS A 195 11.46 6.24 -6.85
CA CYS A 195 10.84 5.03 -7.41
C CYS A 195 9.63 5.33 -8.33
N GLY A 196 9.42 6.59 -8.72
CA GLY A 196 8.35 6.98 -9.63
C GLY A 196 7.00 7.30 -8.98
N GLY A 197 6.95 7.34 -7.65
CA GLY A 197 5.76 7.77 -6.90
C GLY A 197 5.47 9.25 -7.14
N LYS A 198 4.21 9.58 -7.38
CA LYS A 198 3.75 10.95 -7.60
C LYS A 198 2.88 11.41 -6.43
N PRO A 199 3.06 12.66 -5.93
CA PRO A 199 2.16 13.26 -4.96
C PRO A 199 0.70 13.19 -5.42
N SER A 200 -0.21 12.76 -4.54
CA SER A 200 -1.63 12.53 -4.87
C SER A 200 -2.58 12.89 -3.73
N GLY A 201 -2.32 14.01 -3.05
CA GLY A 201 -3.14 14.48 -1.94
C GLY A 201 -2.74 13.89 -0.59
N ILE A 202 -3.70 13.83 0.32
CA ILE A 202 -3.51 13.38 1.72
C ILE A 202 -4.59 12.35 2.09
N ALA A 203 -4.36 11.62 3.17
CA ALA A 203 -5.32 10.67 3.73
C ALA A 203 -5.34 10.76 5.26
N GLU A 204 -6.50 10.47 5.86
CA GLU A 204 -6.60 10.17 7.29
C GLU A 204 -5.79 8.91 7.60
N TYR A 205 -5.15 8.86 8.76
CA TYR A 205 -4.34 7.70 9.13
C TYR A 205 -4.75 7.10 10.47
N LEU A 206 -4.50 7.79 11.57
CA LEU A 206 -4.83 7.31 12.91
C LEU A 206 -6.10 7.95 13.47
N LEU A 207 -6.41 9.15 13.05
CA LEU A 207 -7.58 9.90 13.50
C LEU A 207 -8.63 9.92 12.39
N HIS A 208 -9.87 9.64 12.77
CA HIS A 208 -11.03 9.63 11.86
C HIS A 208 -12.16 10.53 12.36
N ASP A 209 -11.97 11.22 13.49
CA ASP A 209 -12.90 12.21 14.02
C ASP A 209 -12.62 13.57 13.39
N LYS A 210 -13.46 13.95 12.42
CA LYS A 210 -13.31 15.19 11.66
C LYS A 210 -13.40 16.44 12.51
N GLU A 211 -14.31 16.47 13.49
CA GLU A 211 -14.47 17.64 14.37
C GLU A 211 -13.23 17.83 15.24
N TYR A 212 -12.71 16.73 15.79
CA TYR A 212 -11.47 16.75 16.56
C TYR A 212 -10.28 17.20 15.71
N MET A 213 -10.13 16.66 14.49
CA MET A 213 -9.04 17.04 13.57
C MET A 213 -9.10 18.51 13.18
N GLU A 214 -10.27 19.03 12.80
CA GLU A 214 -10.47 20.43 12.43
C GLU A 214 -10.15 21.36 13.61
N LYS A 215 -10.56 21.00 14.81
CA LYS A 215 -10.24 21.75 16.02
C LYS A 215 -8.73 21.74 16.29
N TYR A 216 -8.08 20.58 16.21
CA TYR A 216 -6.64 20.45 16.41
C TYR A 216 -5.86 21.28 15.39
N GLU A 217 -6.23 21.25 14.12
CA GLU A 217 -5.63 22.05 13.05
C GLU A 217 -5.75 23.57 13.31
N GLN A 218 -6.89 24.02 13.84
CA GLN A 218 -7.10 25.42 14.17
C GLN A 218 -6.28 25.90 15.38
N GLU A 219 -6.20 25.04 16.41
CA GLU A 219 -5.50 25.37 17.67
C GLU A 219 -3.98 25.30 17.55
N ASN A 220 -3.43 24.55 16.58
CA ASN A 220 -2.00 24.27 16.43
C ASN A 220 -1.35 24.90 15.17
N GLN A 221 -1.91 25.96 14.63
CA GLN A 221 -1.36 26.64 13.44
C GLN A 221 0.08 27.16 13.63
N ASN A 222 0.48 27.39 14.87
CA ASN A 222 1.85 27.81 15.23
C ASN A 222 2.89 26.68 15.06
N GLU A 223 2.46 25.42 14.91
CA GLU A 223 3.34 24.27 14.64
C GLU A 223 3.67 24.13 13.15
N ILE A 224 2.99 24.88 12.27
CA ILE A 224 3.21 24.83 10.83
C ILE A 224 4.54 25.43 10.45
N THR A 225 5.48 24.58 10.06
CA THR A 225 6.82 24.94 9.61
C THR A 225 6.85 25.41 8.16
N ASP A 226 7.94 26.06 7.73
CA ASP A 226 8.13 26.39 6.31
C ASP A 226 8.26 25.13 5.45
N GLN A 227 8.84 24.06 5.97
CA GLN A 227 8.91 22.76 5.32
C GLN A 227 7.50 22.19 5.07
N MET A 228 6.60 22.25 6.05
CA MET A 228 5.20 21.82 5.87
C MET A 228 4.51 22.67 4.79
N ARG A 229 4.76 23.98 4.71
CA ARG A 229 4.21 24.84 3.66
C ARG A 229 4.66 24.42 2.26
N GLU A 230 5.93 24.04 2.10
CA GLU A 230 6.45 23.55 0.80
C GLU A 230 5.86 22.18 0.45
N ILE A 231 5.74 21.29 1.41
CA ILE A 231 5.08 19.98 1.21
C ILE A 231 3.61 20.19 0.84
N ALA A 232 2.89 21.05 1.54
CA ALA A 232 1.48 21.34 1.27
C ALA A 232 1.26 21.84 -0.17
N LYS A 233 2.13 22.75 -0.67
CA LYS A 233 2.10 23.18 -2.08
C LYS A 233 2.29 22.03 -3.03
N LYS A 234 3.25 21.14 -2.76
CA LYS A 234 3.55 19.97 -3.59
C LYS A 234 2.38 19.00 -3.68
N PHE A 235 1.62 18.84 -2.61
CA PHE A 235 0.46 17.96 -2.54
C PHE A 235 -0.87 18.66 -2.84
N SER A 236 -0.84 19.97 -3.12
CA SER A 236 -2.03 20.79 -3.40
C SER A 236 -3.06 20.76 -2.28
N VAL A 237 -2.60 20.87 -1.04
CA VAL A 237 -3.40 20.90 0.19
C VAL A 237 -3.06 22.11 1.03
N SER A 238 -3.88 22.44 2.02
CA SER A 238 -3.56 23.49 2.97
C SER A 238 -2.59 22.96 4.05
N PRO A 239 -1.63 23.79 4.52
CA PRO A 239 -0.56 23.34 5.41
C PRO A 239 -1.04 22.74 6.74
N GLU A 240 -2.14 23.27 7.31
CA GLU A 240 -2.74 22.79 8.55
C GLU A 240 -3.21 21.33 8.47
N LYS A 241 -3.58 20.86 7.28
CA LYS A 241 -3.96 19.46 7.06
C LYS A 241 -2.81 18.48 7.34
N LEU A 242 -1.57 18.92 7.22
CA LEU A 242 -0.41 18.08 7.52
C LEU A 242 -0.21 17.81 9.02
N LEU A 243 -0.94 18.49 9.90
CA LEU A 243 -0.95 18.22 11.34
C LEU A 243 -1.73 16.96 11.71
N THR A 244 -2.65 16.54 10.85
CA THR A 244 -3.60 15.42 11.13
C THR A 244 -3.63 14.34 10.05
N HIS A 245 -3.04 14.60 8.88
CA HIS A 245 -3.12 13.71 7.72
C HIS A 245 -1.72 13.30 7.26
N VAL A 246 -1.64 12.14 6.62
CA VAL A 246 -0.44 11.65 5.94
C VAL A 246 -0.50 11.92 4.44
N LEU A 247 0.67 11.98 3.82
CA LEU A 247 0.84 12.19 2.38
C LEU A 247 0.52 10.91 1.61
N VAL A 248 -0.15 11.05 0.47
CA VAL A 248 -0.43 9.94 -0.44
C VAL A 248 0.47 10.05 -1.68
N TYR A 249 1.28 9.05 -1.91
CA TYR A 249 1.99 8.85 -3.16
C TYR A 249 1.31 7.77 -3.99
N ARG A 250 1.19 8.02 -5.30
CA ARG A 250 0.66 7.03 -6.24
C ARG A 250 1.73 6.57 -7.20
N PHE A 251 1.76 5.26 -7.42
CA PHE A 251 2.66 4.62 -8.37
C PHE A 251 1.85 4.06 -9.54
N LYS A 252 2.37 4.26 -10.74
CA LYS A 252 1.91 3.59 -11.95
C LYS A 252 3.15 3.10 -12.69
N ILE A 253 3.30 1.77 -12.80
CA ILE A 253 4.51 1.10 -13.23
C ILE A 253 4.37 0.58 -14.65
#